data_1add6bc95577a2018e5bd7d982b3115a
#
_entry.id   1add6bc95577a2018e5bd7d982b3115a
#
_cell.length_a   1.000
_cell.length_b   1.000
_cell.length_c   1.000
_cell.angle_alpha   90.00
_cell.angle_beta   90.00
_cell.angle_gamma   90.00
#
_symmetry.space_group_name_H-M   'P 1'
#
loop_
_entity.id
_entity.type
_entity.pdbx_description
1 polymer ?
#
loop_
_entity_poly.entity_id
_entity_poly.type
_entity_poly.pdbx_seq_one_letter_code
_entity_poly.pdbx_strand_id
1 'polypeptide(L)'
;PGYRIISKAKWLIGKFAAIKSQNYKHAKSSGIKEDIARKLAFAPHINIGVFSLEKESECWKVWQKNLKKTLSKGKVFGSEGLAINIAVYHDNVEVEFLPLYCNWIASNMLPKYDIEKKTFVEPYLPNNKIGIMHLAAGIWVENHDMRTNKNMKIKLKTVQGGEINKSLRYENK
;
A
#
# COMPACT_ATOMS: atom_id res chain seq x y z
N PRO A 1 -4.95 -2.97 -1.81
CA PRO A 1 -4.77 -1.53 -1.86
C PRO A 1 -5.81 -0.77 -1.04
N GLY A 2 -7.00 -0.36 -1.53
CA GLY A 2 -7.94 0.49 -0.80
C GLY A 2 -8.76 -0.16 0.32
N TYR A 3 -8.86 -1.46 0.36
CA TYR A 3 -9.70 -2.23 1.27
C TYR A 3 -9.48 -1.91 2.75
N ARG A 4 -8.27 -1.62 3.12
CA ARG A 4 -7.93 -1.34 4.48
C ARG A 4 -8.42 0.01 4.98
N ILE A 5 -8.42 1.00 4.13
CA ILE A 5 -9.02 2.30 4.44
C ILE A 5 -10.50 2.09 4.73
N ILE A 6 -11.18 1.30 3.91
CA ILE A 6 -12.59 0.96 4.07
C ILE A 6 -12.82 0.16 5.35
N SER A 7 -12.01 -0.85 5.64
CA SER A 7 -12.18 -1.68 6.85
C SER A 7 -11.93 -0.90 8.14
N LYS A 8 -10.94 -0.02 8.18
CA LYS A 8 -10.70 0.87 9.33
C LYS A 8 -11.71 2.00 9.45
N ALA A 9 -12.29 2.44 8.36
CA ALA A 9 -13.28 3.50 8.35
C ALA A 9 -14.70 3.01 8.65
N LYS A 10 -14.93 1.71 8.72
CA LYS A 10 -16.26 1.12 8.91
C LYS A 10 -17.02 1.70 10.12
N TRP A 11 -16.31 2.17 11.12
CA TRP A 11 -16.86 2.78 12.34
C TRP A 11 -16.32 4.18 12.62
N LEU A 12 -15.54 4.76 11.69
CA LEU A 12 -14.95 6.08 11.81
C LEU A 12 -15.14 6.89 10.51
N ILE A 13 -16.38 7.22 10.21
CA ILE A 13 -16.78 7.97 9.01
C ILE A 13 -15.91 9.23 8.81
N GLY A 14 -15.61 9.94 9.90
CA GLY A 14 -14.74 11.12 9.85
C GLY A 14 -13.34 10.83 9.34
N LYS A 15 -12.71 9.73 9.75
CA LYS A 15 -11.38 9.31 9.23
C LYS A 15 -11.44 8.88 7.77
N PHE A 16 -12.50 8.22 7.36
CA PHE A 16 -12.72 7.87 5.95
C PHE A 16 -12.80 9.13 5.08
N ALA A 17 -13.60 10.08 5.48
CA ALA A 17 -13.73 11.36 4.79
C ALA A 17 -12.39 12.12 4.74
N ALA A 18 -11.60 12.10 5.81
CA ALA A 18 -10.28 12.73 5.85
C ALA A 18 -9.30 12.10 4.85
N ILE A 19 -9.28 10.77 4.73
CA ILE A 19 -8.40 10.07 3.78
C ILE A 19 -8.80 10.40 2.34
N LYS A 20 -10.08 10.34 2.02
CA LYS A 20 -10.58 10.72 0.70
C LYS A 20 -10.28 12.19 0.40
N SER A 21 -10.43 13.08 1.38
CA SER A 21 -10.05 14.47 1.29
C SER A 21 -8.55 14.68 1.03
N GLN A 22 -7.67 13.87 1.63
CA GLN A 22 -6.22 13.94 1.36
C GLN A 22 -5.88 13.57 -0.08
N ASN A 23 -6.43 12.46 -0.60
CA ASN A 23 -6.24 12.06 -1.99
C ASN A 23 -6.73 13.14 -2.95
N TYR A 24 -7.90 13.70 -2.69
CA TYR A 24 -8.45 14.81 -3.44
C TYR A 24 -7.54 16.04 -3.40
N LYS A 25 -7.12 16.46 -2.20
CA LYS A 25 -6.24 17.62 -2.01
C LYS A 25 -4.89 17.43 -2.69
N HIS A 26 -4.31 16.23 -2.62
CA HIS A 26 -3.06 15.91 -3.32
C HIS A 26 -3.23 16.05 -4.84
N ALA A 27 -4.27 15.48 -5.42
CA ALA A 27 -4.54 15.61 -6.84
C ALA A 27 -4.74 17.09 -7.25
N LYS A 28 -5.52 17.85 -6.48
CA LYS A 28 -5.76 19.29 -6.73
C LYS A 28 -4.48 20.11 -6.64
N SER A 29 -3.67 19.90 -5.60
CA SER A 29 -2.39 20.61 -5.44
C SER A 29 -1.37 20.28 -6.54
N SER A 30 -1.51 19.12 -7.16
CA SER A 30 -0.73 18.71 -8.34
C SER A 30 -1.29 19.24 -9.66
N GLY A 31 -2.28 20.13 -9.63
CA GLY A 31 -2.86 20.74 -10.83
C GLY A 31 -3.75 19.79 -11.64
N ILE A 32 -4.22 18.71 -11.05
CA ILE A 32 -5.15 17.77 -11.68
C ILE A 32 -6.55 18.41 -11.70
N LYS A 33 -7.26 18.26 -12.82
CA LYS A 33 -8.64 18.75 -12.97
C LYS A 33 -9.54 18.17 -11.89
N GLU A 34 -10.55 18.92 -11.49
CA GLU A 34 -11.39 18.59 -10.35
C GLU A 34 -12.18 17.29 -10.52
N ASP A 35 -12.73 17.08 -11.71
CA ASP A 35 -13.45 15.84 -12.05
C ASP A 35 -12.57 14.60 -11.90
N ILE A 36 -11.33 14.66 -12.40
CA ILE A 36 -10.34 13.60 -12.23
C ILE A 36 -9.98 13.43 -10.75
N ALA A 37 -9.72 14.53 -10.04
CA ALA A 37 -9.39 14.48 -8.62
C ALA A 37 -10.52 13.85 -7.79
N ARG A 38 -11.78 14.13 -8.11
CA ARG A 38 -12.96 13.50 -7.49
C ARG A 38 -13.00 12.00 -7.80
N LYS A 39 -12.83 11.60 -9.06
CA LYS A 39 -12.78 10.20 -9.46
C LYS A 39 -11.71 9.43 -8.67
N LEU A 40 -10.49 9.95 -8.60
CA LEU A 40 -9.38 9.36 -7.86
C LEU A 40 -9.64 9.29 -6.34
N ALA A 41 -10.33 10.26 -5.77
CA ALA A 41 -10.69 10.26 -4.36
C ALA A 41 -11.59 9.08 -3.98
N PHE A 42 -12.44 8.62 -4.88
CA PHE A 42 -13.35 7.50 -4.65
C PHE A 42 -12.84 6.15 -5.16
N ALA A 43 -11.85 6.16 -6.03
CA ALA A 43 -11.21 4.94 -6.50
C ALA A 43 -10.33 4.27 -5.41
N PRO A 44 -10.14 2.95 -5.45
CA PRO A 44 -9.15 2.28 -4.62
C PRO A 44 -7.75 2.81 -4.93
N HIS A 45 -7.00 3.21 -3.91
CA HIS A 45 -5.64 3.70 -4.12
C HIS A 45 -4.70 2.55 -4.47
N ILE A 46 -4.05 2.64 -5.62
CA ILE A 46 -3.06 1.65 -6.08
C ILE A 46 -1.75 1.91 -5.36
N ASN A 47 -1.24 0.89 -4.65
CA ASN A 47 0.10 0.91 -4.10
C ASN A 47 1.07 0.29 -5.10
N ILE A 48 2.09 1.03 -5.49
CA ILE A 48 3.11 0.62 -6.47
C ILE A 48 4.39 0.07 -5.84
N GLY A 49 4.34 -0.34 -4.59
CA GLY A 49 5.49 -0.97 -3.94
C GLY A 49 5.91 -2.30 -4.57
N VAL A 50 4.97 -2.95 -5.27
CA VAL A 50 5.21 -4.15 -6.09
C VAL A 50 4.39 -4.03 -7.37
N PHE A 51 5.07 -4.08 -8.50
CA PHE A 51 4.43 -4.08 -9.82
C PHE A 51 5.33 -4.79 -10.84
N SER A 52 4.74 -5.20 -11.95
CA SER A 52 5.43 -5.74 -13.12
C SER A 52 4.88 -5.08 -14.37
N LEU A 53 5.74 -4.69 -15.27
CA LEU A 53 5.41 -4.14 -16.57
C LEU A 53 6.35 -4.74 -17.62
N GLU A 54 5.82 -5.01 -18.80
CA GLU A 54 6.64 -5.34 -19.94
C GLU A 54 7.53 -4.14 -20.32
N LYS A 55 8.74 -4.44 -20.80
CA LYS A 55 9.72 -3.41 -21.16
C LYS A 55 9.18 -2.37 -22.14
N GLU A 56 8.43 -2.82 -23.13
CA GLU A 56 7.86 -1.97 -24.20
C GLU A 56 6.40 -1.54 -23.94
N SER A 57 5.91 -1.72 -22.72
CA SER A 57 4.53 -1.36 -22.37
C SER A 57 4.25 0.13 -22.56
N GLU A 58 3.15 0.46 -23.23
CA GLU A 58 2.65 1.85 -23.34
C GLU A 58 2.36 2.49 -21.98
N CYS A 59 2.14 1.67 -20.95
CA CYS A 59 1.96 2.14 -19.58
C CYS A 59 3.13 3.04 -19.13
N TRP A 60 4.37 2.75 -19.54
CA TRP A 60 5.54 3.59 -19.21
C TRP A 60 5.39 5.01 -19.71
N LYS A 61 4.93 5.20 -20.95
CA LYS A 61 4.73 6.52 -21.56
C LYS A 61 3.63 7.30 -20.86
N VAL A 62 2.50 6.63 -20.62
CA VAL A 62 1.35 7.23 -19.94
C VAL A 62 1.72 7.61 -18.50
N TRP A 63 2.37 6.72 -17.77
CA TRP A 63 2.82 6.99 -16.41
C TRP A 63 3.82 8.14 -16.36
N GLN A 64 4.84 8.14 -17.24
CA GLN A 64 5.82 9.23 -17.33
C GLN A 64 5.17 10.59 -17.64
N LYS A 65 4.22 10.64 -18.58
CA LYS A 65 3.44 11.84 -18.90
C LYS A 65 2.72 12.37 -17.66
N ASN A 66 2.02 11.50 -16.95
CA ASN A 66 1.29 11.87 -15.74
C ASN A 66 2.24 12.27 -14.61
N LEU A 67 3.37 11.59 -14.46
CA LEU A 67 4.38 11.95 -13.47
C LEU A 67 4.96 13.35 -13.71
N LYS A 68 5.32 13.68 -14.94
CA LYS A 68 5.77 15.04 -15.31
C LYS A 68 4.69 16.07 -14.95
N LYS A 69 3.43 15.79 -15.24
CA LYS A 69 2.30 16.66 -14.93
C LYS A 69 2.12 16.85 -13.42
N THR A 70 2.18 15.79 -12.64
CA THR A 70 2.01 15.86 -11.17
C THR A 70 3.18 16.55 -10.50
N LEU A 71 4.41 16.37 -10.99
CA LEU A 71 5.62 17.00 -10.46
C LEU A 71 5.69 18.49 -10.78
N SER A 72 5.10 18.96 -11.87
CA SER A 72 5.18 20.36 -12.29
C SER A 72 4.59 21.35 -11.29
N LYS A 73 3.62 20.93 -10.49
CA LYS A 73 2.90 21.75 -9.48
C LYS A 73 2.75 21.08 -8.13
N GLY A 74 2.98 19.77 -8.06
CA GLY A 74 2.72 18.96 -6.88
C GLY A 74 3.94 18.73 -6.02
N LYS A 75 3.72 18.01 -4.93
CA LYS A 75 4.79 17.52 -4.05
C LYS A 75 5.49 16.33 -4.71
N VAL A 76 6.80 16.20 -4.54
CA VAL A 76 7.56 15.05 -5.04
C VAL A 76 7.04 13.76 -4.40
N PHE A 77 6.87 13.76 -3.07
CA PHE A 77 6.40 12.59 -2.35
C PHE A 77 4.97 12.21 -2.75
N GLY A 78 4.81 10.98 -3.23
CA GLY A 78 3.53 10.40 -3.65
C GLY A 78 3.08 10.77 -5.06
N SER A 79 3.85 11.58 -5.80
CA SER A 79 3.49 11.94 -7.19
C SER A 79 3.57 10.75 -8.13
N GLU A 80 4.49 9.81 -7.90
CA GLU A 80 4.58 8.57 -8.66
C GLU A 80 3.32 7.70 -8.49
N GLY A 81 2.84 7.57 -7.25
CA GLY A 81 1.60 6.86 -6.96
C GLY A 81 0.37 7.59 -7.52
N LEU A 82 0.32 8.93 -7.44
CA LEU A 82 -0.75 9.71 -8.04
C LEU A 82 -0.77 9.54 -9.56
N ALA A 83 0.39 9.58 -10.21
CA ALA A 83 0.52 9.45 -11.65
C ALA A 83 0.02 8.10 -12.18
N ILE A 84 0.35 6.99 -11.51
CA ILE A 84 -0.16 5.67 -11.92
C ILE A 84 -1.66 5.53 -11.64
N ASN A 85 -2.17 6.10 -10.55
CA ASN A 85 -3.62 6.12 -10.31
C ASN A 85 -4.38 6.90 -11.39
N ILE A 86 -3.80 7.99 -11.93
CA ILE A 86 -4.36 8.71 -13.09
C ILE A 86 -4.31 7.82 -14.33
N ALA A 87 -3.18 7.17 -14.60
CA ALA A 87 -3.02 6.29 -15.76
C ALA A 87 -4.09 5.20 -15.79
N VAL A 88 -4.32 4.55 -14.65
CA VAL A 88 -5.29 3.44 -14.55
C VAL A 88 -6.74 3.95 -14.55
N TYR A 89 -7.07 4.91 -13.70
CA TYR A 89 -8.47 5.28 -13.49
C TYR A 89 -9.00 6.37 -14.42
N HIS A 90 -8.11 7.14 -15.04
CA HIS A 90 -8.51 8.20 -15.97
C HIS A 90 -8.12 7.91 -17.41
N ASP A 91 -6.87 7.46 -17.63
CA ASP A 91 -6.38 7.17 -18.98
C ASP A 91 -6.70 5.72 -19.41
N ASN A 92 -7.35 4.93 -18.55
CA ASN A 92 -7.82 3.56 -18.79
C ASN A 92 -6.71 2.59 -19.21
N VAL A 93 -5.52 2.71 -18.63
CA VAL A 93 -4.46 1.71 -18.79
C VAL A 93 -4.95 0.40 -18.18
N GLU A 94 -4.91 -0.68 -18.96
CA GLU A 94 -5.27 -2.01 -18.49
C GLU A 94 -4.28 -2.52 -17.46
N VAL A 95 -4.79 -3.07 -16.36
CA VAL A 95 -4.00 -3.60 -15.27
C VAL A 95 -4.68 -4.79 -14.62
N GLU A 96 -3.87 -5.72 -14.17
CA GLU A 96 -4.28 -6.78 -13.25
C GLU A 96 -3.82 -6.41 -11.83
N PHE A 97 -4.73 -6.54 -10.86
CA PHE A 97 -4.42 -6.28 -9.47
C PHE A 97 -3.94 -7.53 -8.77
N LEU A 98 -2.71 -7.49 -8.26
CA LEU A 98 -2.18 -8.55 -7.43
C LEU A 98 -2.98 -8.70 -6.12
N PRO A 99 -3.17 -9.92 -5.62
CA PRO A 99 -3.73 -10.14 -4.29
C PRO A 99 -2.92 -9.45 -3.19
N LEU A 100 -3.56 -9.13 -2.07
CA LEU A 100 -2.94 -8.37 -0.97
C LEU A 100 -1.69 -9.05 -0.40
N TYR A 101 -1.67 -10.37 -0.37
CA TYR A 101 -0.52 -11.13 0.13
C TYR A 101 0.73 -11.04 -0.77
N CYS A 102 0.61 -10.55 -2.00
CA CYS A 102 1.76 -10.24 -2.87
C CYS A 102 2.45 -8.92 -2.52
N ASN A 103 1.80 -8.05 -1.72
CA ASN A 103 2.36 -6.76 -1.26
C ASN A 103 1.72 -6.39 0.08
N TRP A 104 2.12 -7.09 1.13
CA TRP A 104 1.56 -6.92 2.46
C TRP A 104 2.15 -5.70 3.16
N ILE A 105 1.39 -4.63 3.24
CA ILE A 105 1.82 -3.41 3.93
C ILE A 105 1.62 -3.60 5.43
N ALA A 106 2.69 -3.96 6.14
CA ALA A 106 2.65 -4.35 7.54
C ALA A 106 2.24 -3.22 8.49
N SER A 107 2.56 -1.96 8.16
CA SER A 107 2.08 -0.79 8.93
C SER A 107 0.55 -0.66 8.91
N ASN A 108 -0.08 -1.34 7.99
CA ASN A 108 -1.51 -1.35 7.80
C ASN A 108 -2.19 -2.36 8.69
N MET A 109 -1.67 -3.55 8.74
CA MET A 109 -2.14 -4.64 9.56
C MET A 109 -0.98 -5.61 9.75
N LEU A 110 -0.70 -5.97 11.00
CA LEU A 110 0.30 -6.97 11.27
C LEU A 110 -0.15 -8.34 10.73
N PRO A 111 0.78 -9.12 10.15
CA PRO A 111 0.49 -10.48 9.74
C PRO A 111 0.30 -11.38 10.96
N LYS A 112 -0.21 -12.59 10.75
CA LYS A 112 0.01 -13.71 11.66
C LYS A 112 1.27 -14.48 11.25
N TYR A 113 1.78 -15.28 12.17
CA TYR A 113 2.84 -16.22 11.90
C TYR A 113 2.31 -17.65 12.00
N ASP A 114 2.51 -18.43 10.96
CA ASP A 114 2.22 -19.86 10.97
C ASP A 114 3.46 -20.60 11.47
N ILE A 115 3.37 -21.18 12.68
CA ILE A 115 4.50 -21.85 13.34
C ILE A 115 4.88 -23.12 12.58
N GLU A 116 3.90 -23.88 12.11
CA GLU A 116 4.12 -25.14 11.39
C GLU A 116 4.79 -24.91 10.03
N LYS A 117 4.28 -23.96 9.26
CA LYS A 117 4.80 -23.59 7.94
C LYS A 117 6.00 -22.65 8.01
N LYS A 118 6.34 -22.14 9.21
CA LYS A 118 7.44 -21.18 9.45
C LYS A 118 7.37 -19.95 8.52
N THR A 119 6.17 -19.38 8.31
CA THR A 119 5.97 -18.29 7.37
C THR A 119 4.96 -17.27 7.89
N PHE A 120 5.01 -16.05 7.33
CA PHE A 120 3.99 -15.04 7.56
C PHE A 120 2.78 -15.31 6.68
N VAL A 121 1.60 -15.12 7.26
CA VAL A 121 0.32 -15.31 6.58
C VAL A 121 -0.64 -14.16 6.87
N GLU A 122 -1.63 -14.02 6.03
CA GLU A 122 -2.74 -13.10 6.28
C GLU A 122 -3.42 -13.41 7.63
N PRO A 123 -3.85 -12.39 8.39
CA PRO A 123 -4.44 -12.61 9.72
C PRO A 123 -5.87 -13.16 9.70
N TYR A 124 -6.44 -13.35 8.52
CA TYR A 124 -7.78 -13.88 8.27
C TYR A 124 -7.72 -15.12 7.37
N LEU A 125 -8.76 -15.93 7.40
CA LEU A 125 -8.87 -17.12 6.55
C LEU A 125 -8.92 -16.77 5.06
N PRO A 126 -8.29 -17.55 4.20
CA PRO A 126 -7.70 -18.85 4.50
C PRO A 126 -6.23 -18.81 4.96
N ASN A 127 -5.73 -17.69 5.48
CA ASN A 127 -4.34 -17.49 5.92
C ASN A 127 -3.34 -17.68 4.77
N ASN A 128 -3.56 -17.01 3.65
CA ASN A 128 -2.66 -17.08 2.51
C ASN A 128 -1.25 -16.65 2.91
N LYS A 129 -0.26 -17.35 2.37
CA LYS A 129 1.15 -17.02 2.59
C LYS A 129 1.46 -15.64 2.02
N ILE A 130 2.09 -14.78 2.82
CA ILE A 130 2.56 -13.47 2.39
C ILE A 130 3.84 -13.65 1.60
N GLY A 131 3.83 -13.23 0.34
CA GLY A 131 4.99 -13.30 -0.55
C GLY A 131 5.99 -12.18 -0.27
N ILE A 132 5.51 -10.94 -0.18
CA ILE A 132 6.34 -9.75 0.06
C ILE A 132 5.82 -8.98 1.26
N MET A 133 6.71 -8.78 2.25
CA MET A 133 6.45 -7.95 3.41
C MET A 133 6.92 -6.52 3.13
N HIS A 134 5.98 -5.61 2.93
CA HIS A 134 6.24 -4.21 2.63
C HIS A 134 6.30 -3.39 3.93
N LEU A 135 7.49 -2.99 4.34
CA LEU A 135 7.74 -2.19 5.53
C LEU A 135 7.64 -0.67 5.24
N ALA A 136 6.58 -0.26 4.54
CA ALA A 136 6.33 1.16 4.26
C ALA A 136 5.74 1.87 5.48
N ALA A 137 5.97 3.19 5.56
CA ALA A 137 5.35 4.10 6.53
C ALA A 137 5.51 3.71 8.00
N GLY A 138 6.71 3.30 8.41
CA GLY A 138 7.12 3.13 9.79
C GLY A 138 6.20 2.26 10.66
N ILE A 139 6.64 1.07 11.01
CA ILE A 139 6.07 0.33 12.12
C ILE A 139 6.85 0.78 13.34
N TRP A 140 6.20 1.57 14.17
CA TRP A 140 6.79 2.08 15.40
C TRP A 140 6.49 1.10 16.53
N VAL A 141 7.53 0.61 17.14
CA VAL A 141 7.47 -0.16 18.39
C VAL A 141 8.45 0.50 19.34
N GLU A 142 7.96 0.87 20.52
CA GLU A 142 8.78 1.53 21.55
C GLU A 142 9.61 2.72 21.02
N ASN A 143 8.98 3.57 20.19
CA ASN A 143 9.61 4.71 19.54
C ASN A 143 10.72 4.38 18.51
N HIS A 144 10.87 3.13 18.12
CA HIS A 144 11.82 2.70 17.08
C HIS A 144 11.08 2.33 15.78
N ASP A 145 11.63 2.78 14.65
CA ASP A 145 11.12 2.44 13.33
C ASP A 145 11.74 1.12 12.85
N MET A 146 10.92 0.13 12.56
CA MET A 146 11.39 -1.16 12.04
C MET A 146 12.16 -1.06 10.70
N ARG A 147 12.02 0.02 9.97
CA ARG A 147 12.79 0.23 8.71
C ARG A 147 14.27 0.43 9.00
N THR A 148 14.60 1.06 10.11
CA THR A 148 15.97 1.41 10.50
C THR A 148 16.59 0.37 11.43
N ASN A 149 15.81 -0.26 12.30
CA ASN A 149 16.29 -1.29 13.22
C ASN A 149 16.08 -2.69 12.64
N LYS A 150 17.15 -3.27 12.07
CA LYS A 150 17.11 -4.61 11.44
C LYS A 150 16.82 -5.75 12.41
N ASN A 151 17.18 -5.59 13.66
CA ASN A 151 17.06 -6.65 14.70
C ASN A 151 15.76 -6.56 15.49
N MET A 152 14.91 -5.59 15.19
CA MET A 152 13.67 -5.40 15.94
C MET A 152 12.73 -6.58 15.76
N LYS A 153 12.28 -7.12 16.90
CA LYS A 153 11.22 -8.12 16.98
C LYS A 153 9.96 -7.49 17.53
N ILE A 154 8.83 -7.93 17.05
CA ILE A 154 7.52 -7.50 17.52
C ILE A 154 6.67 -8.71 17.89
N LYS A 155 5.70 -8.47 18.76
CA LYS A 155 4.74 -9.48 19.16
C LYS A 155 3.72 -9.71 18.05
N LEU A 156 3.64 -10.93 17.55
CA LEU A 156 2.72 -11.36 16.50
C LEU A 156 1.81 -12.47 17.01
N LYS A 157 0.55 -12.45 16.61
CA LYS A 157 -0.38 -13.57 16.79
C LYS A 157 0.03 -14.72 15.89
N THR A 158 -0.16 -15.95 16.35
CA THR A 158 0.05 -17.16 15.53
C THR A 158 -1.26 -17.70 14.98
N VAL A 159 -1.16 -18.53 13.94
CA VAL A 159 -2.35 -19.23 13.37
C VAL A 159 -2.88 -20.25 14.37
N GLN A 160 -1.97 -20.93 15.08
CA GLN A 160 -2.26 -21.99 16.05
C GLN A 160 -2.80 -21.43 17.40
N GLY A 161 -2.91 -20.11 17.52
CA GLY A 161 -3.23 -19.44 18.78
C GLY A 161 -1.96 -19.03 19.55
N GLY A 162 -2.10 -18.05 20.44
CA GLY A 162 -0.96 -17.50 21.19
C GLY A 162 -0.18 -16.43 20.41
N GLU A 163 1.03 -16.15 20.87
CA GLU A 163 1.86 -15.05 20.39
C GLU A 163 3.33 -15.46 20.29
N ILE A 164 4.07 -14.82 19.38
CA ILE A 164 5.50 -15.01 19.18
C ILE A 164 6.19 -13.67 18.95
N ASN A 165 7.40 -13.49 19.46
CA ASN A 165 8.24 -12.34 19.16
C ASN A 165 9.11 -12.64 17.94
N LYS A 166 8.88 -11.93 16.84
CA LYS A 166 9.59 -12.15 15.57
C LYS A 166 9.81 -10.85 14.80
N SER A 167 10.93 -10.81 14.06
CA SER A 167 11.14 -9.75 13.09
C SER A 167 10.19 -9.94 11.90
N LEU A 168 9.70 -8.83 11.32
CA LEU A 168 8.94 -8.88 10.06
C LEU A 168 9.84 -9.05 8.83
N ARG A 169 11.15 -9.03 9.01
CA ARG A 169 12.10 -9.32 7.94
C ARG A 169 12.23 -10.82 7.74
N TYR A 170 12.35 -11.24 6.49
CA TYR A 170 12.74 -12.62 6.20
C TYR A 170 14.20 -12.79 6.62
N GLU A 171 14.44 -13.77 7.47
CA GLU A 171 15.79 -14.15 7.88
C GLU A 171 16.32 -15.13 6.80
N ASN A 172 17.48 -14.80 6.23
CA ASN A 172 18.20 -15.79 5.41
C ASN A 172 18.64 -16.92 6.35
N LYS A 173 18.27 -18.14 5.98
CA LYS A 173 18.75 -19.34 6.66
C LYS A 173 20.18 -19.64 6.24
#